data_b68c0591af56b3045de3e42a33117d52
#
_entry.id   b68c0591af56b3045de3e42a33117d52
#
_cell.length_a   1.000
_cell.length_b   1.000
_cell.length_c   1.000
_cell.angle_alpha   90.00
_cell.angle_beta   90.00
_cell.angle_gamma   90.00
#
_symmetry.space_group_name_H-M   'P 1'
#
loop_
_entity.id
_entity.type
_entity.pdbx_description
1 polymer ?
#
loop_
_entity_poly.entity_id
_entity_poly.type
_entity_poly.pdbx_seq_one_letter_code
_entity_poly.pdbx_strand_id
1 'polypeptide(L)'
;MRLPLLIILTLSALVACTPRIQDPGPFAQNPMRPNLTETHYVTTDGTRLPLRRWVPDTTPRGVVLALHGFNDYSDAFSGFGPWMAQNGIAVIAYDQRGFGAAPQKGLWPGHDLLADDARDAVTAIADAYPGVPAFALGESMGGAILLTANDRATLDLDGIVLVAPAVWGRDT
;
A
#
# COMPACT_ATOMS: atom_id res chain seq x y z
N MET A 1 28.95 -14.46 -44.05
CA MET A 1 29.13 -13.45 -42.99
C MET A 1 27.80 -12.81 -42.59
N ARG A 2 26.81 -13.62 -42.11
CA ARG A 2 25.45 -13.14 -41.69
C ARG A 2 25.07 -13.56 -40.28
N LEU A 3 25.97 -14.25 -39.53
CA LEU A 3 25.72 -14.76 -38.19
C LEU A 3 25.66 -13.68 -37.10
N PRO A 4 26.49 -12.61 -37.09
CA PRO A 4 26.46 -11.63 -36.01
C PRO A 4 25.18 -10.78 -35.98
N LEU A 5 24.54 -10.53 -37.12
CA LEU A 5 23.32 -9.74 -37.16
C LEU A 5 22.11 -10.47 -36.53
N LEU A 6 22.03 -11.79 -36.72
CA LEU A 6 20.98 -12.63 -36.16
C LEU A 6 21.10 -12.73 -34.63
N ILE A 7 22.33 -12.83 -34.11
CA ILE A 7 22.61 -12.89 -32.65
C ILE A 7 22.25 -11.57 -32.00
N ILE A 8 22.53 -10.43 -32.62
CA ILE A 8 22.18 -9.12 -32.11
C ILE A 8 20.66 -8.93 -32.08
N LEU A 9 19.93 -9.37 -33.11
CA LEU A 9 18.45 -9.30 -33.11
C LEU A 9 17.80 -10.19 -32.04
N THR A 10 18.34 -11.37 -31.78
CA THR A 10 17.81 -12.28 -30.74
C THR A 10 18.10 -11.78 -29.34
N LEU A 11 19.29 -11.17 -29.10
CA LEU A 11 19.58 -10.54 -27.81
C LEU A 11 18.66 -9.33 -27.54
N SER A 12 18.38 -8.52 -28.55
CA SER A 12 17.48 -7.37 -28.44
C SER A 12 16.04 -7.79 -28.13
N ALA A 13 15.57 -8.94 -28.66
CA ALA A 13 14.25 -9.48 -28.38
C ALA A 13 14.10 -10.00 -26.93
N LEU A 14 15.18 -10.51 -26.32
CA LEU A 14 15.18 -10.97 -24.93
C LEU A 14 15.09 -9.82 -23.93
N VAL A 15 15.63 -8.66 -24.24
CA VAL A 15 15.53 -7.45 -23.38
C VAL A 15 14.11 -6.85 -23.41
N ALA A 16 13.35 -7.03 -24.50
CA ALA A 16 11.99 -6.52 -24.65
C ALA A 16 10.95 -7.21 -23.73
N CYS A 17 11.29 -8.38 -23.15
CA CYS A 17 10.42 -9.14 -22.24
C CYS A 17 10.71 -8.88 -20.75
N THR A 18 11.57 -7.94 -20.40
CA THR A 18 11.83 -7.61 -19.00
C THR A 18 10.64 -6.84 -18.45
N PRO A 19 9.99 -7.33 -17.36
CA PRO A 19 8.90 -6.59 -16.75
C PRO A 19 9.37 -5.20 -16.31
N ARG A 20 8.57 -4.18 -16.60
CA ARG A 20 8.82 -2.85 -16.05
C ARG A 20 8.41 -2.87 -14.58
N ILE A 21 9.36 -2.65 -13.71
CA ILE A 21 9.13 -2.41 -12.28
C ILE A 21 9.11 -0.91 -12.01
N GLN A 22 8.50 -0.51 -10.91
CA GLN A 22 8.46 0.89 -10.51
C GLN A 22 9.85 1.39 -10.13
N ASP A 23 10.13 2.64 -10.46
CA ASP A 23 11.32 3.33 -9.97
C ASP A 23 11.17 3.59 -8.45
N PRO A 24 12.26 3.53 -7.69
CA PRO A 24 12.24 3.87 -6.27
C PRO A 24 11.88 5.35 -6.06
N GLY A 25 11.33 5.67 -4.90
CA GLY A 25 11.00 7.04 -4.54
C GLY A 25 12.24 7.94 -4.39
N PRO A 26 12.03 9.26 -4.32
CA PRO A 26 13.12 10.24 -4.37
C PRO A 26 14.09 10.16 -3.19
N PHE A 27 13.68 9.59 -2.07
CA PHE A 27 14.50 9.42 -0.86
C PHE A 27 14.87 7.96 -0.56
N ALA A 28 14.81 7.06 -1.53
CA ALA A 28 15.10 5.64 -1.33
C ALA A 28 16.50 5.37 -0.74
N GLN A 29 17.48 6.22 -1.06
CA GLN A 29 18.86 6.13 -0.52
C GLN A 29 19.06 6.92 0.78
N ASN A 30 18.13 7.77 1.16
CA ASN A 30 18.16 8.55 2.41
C ASN A 30 16.75 8.60 3.00
N PRO A 31 16.28 7.51 3.61
CA PRO A 31 14.90 7.35 4.06
C PRO A 31 14.48 8.45 5.04
N MET A 32 13.24 8.89 4.89
CA MET A 32 12.61 9.86 5.78
C MET A 32 11.59 9.14 6.70
N ARG A 33 11.14 9.83 7.77
CA ARG A 33 10.04 9.31 8.58
C ARG A 33 8.74 9.40 7.78
N PRO A 34 7.97 8.31 7.66
CA PRO A 34 6.70 8.33 6.94
C PRO A 34 5.70 9.21 7.68
N ASN A 35 4.79 9.86 6.95
CA ASN A 35 3.81 10.74 7.58
C ASN A 35 2.50 10.85 6.77
N LEU A 36 1.44 11.28 7.46
CA LEU A 36 0.14 11.60 6.86
C LEU A 36 -0.01 13.11 6.72
N THR A 37 -0.27 13.57 5.51
CA THR A 37 -0.74 14.94 5.25
C THR A 37 -2.26 14.95 5.09
N GLU A 38 -2.84 16.09 4.76
CA GLU A 38 -4.29 16.19 4.51
C GLU A 38 -4.74 15.32 3.34
N THR A 39 -3.93 15.21 2.29
CA THR A 39 -4.28 14.60 1.01
C THR A 39 -3.38 13.46 0.57
N HIS A 40 -2.27 13.22 1.28
CA HIS A 40 -1.30 12.20 0.90
C HIS A 40 -0.74 11.48 2.13
N TYR A 41 -0.52 10.21 1.96
CA TYR A 41 0.43 9.44 2.74
C TYR A 41 1.81 9.57 2.06
N VAL A 42 2.83 9.96 2.81
CA VAL A 42 4.22 10.06 2.34
C VAL A 42 5.01 8.90 2.93
N THR A 43 5.51 8.05 2.08
CA THR A 43 6.26 6.84 2.46
C THR A 43 7.69 7.18 2.88
N THR A 44 8.40 6.19 3.43
CA THR A 44 9.82 6.32 3.83
C THR A 44 10.72 6.72 2.67
N ASP A 45 10.46 6.25 1.45
CA ASP A 45 11.21 6.64 0.25
C ASP A 45 10.76 7.98 -0.37
N GLY A 46 9.81 8.68 0.29
CA GLY A 46 9.30 9.98 -0.14
C GLY A 46 8.26 9.93 -1.25
N THR A 47 7.79 8.76 -1.63
CA THR A 47 6.67 8.63 -2.56
C THR A 47 5.40 9.18 -1.92
N ARG A 48 4.65 9.99 -2.68
CA ARG A 48 3.39 10.61 -2.23
C ARG A 48 2.23 9.80 -2.79
N LEU A 49 1.52 9.10 -1.92
CA LEU A 49 0.37 8.28 -2.26
C LEU A 49 -0.92 9.03 -1.89
N PRO A 50 -1.87 9.20 -2.81
CA PRO A 50 -3.14 9.87 -2.53
C PRO A 50 -3.85 9.21 -1.34
N LEU A 51 -4.40 10.04 -0.46
CA LEU A 51 -4.97 9.63 0.81
C LEU A 51 -6.42 10.10 0.92
N ARG A 52 -7.30 9.21 1.35
CA ARG A 52 -8.66 9.52 1.83
C ARG A 52 -8.71 9.32 3.33
N ARG A 53 -9.40 10.23 3.99
CA ARG A 53 -9.56 10.22 5.45
C ARG A 53 -11.03 10.46 5.79
N TRP A 54 -11.56 9.62 6.64
CA TRP A 54 -12.86 9.83 7.27
C TRP A 54 -12.63 9.82 8.78
N VAL A 55 -12.76 11.00 9.38
CA VAL A 55 -12.42 11.22 10.78
C VAL A 55 -13.66 11.73 11.50
N PRO A 56 -14.00 11.21 12.69
CA PRO A 56 -15.10 11.74 13.49
C PRO A 56 -14.82 13.17 13.94
N ASP A 57 -15.87 13.94 14.27
CA ASP A 57 -15.76 15.31 14.80
C ASP A 57 -15.17 15.36 16.22
N THR A 58 -15.13 14.22 16.90
CA THR A 58 -14.52 14.06 18.23
C THR A 58 -13.24 13.24 18.14
N THR A 59 -12.49 13.16 19.26
CA THR A 59 -11.32 12.26 19.33
C THR A 59 -11.73 10.83 18.97
N PRO A 60 -11.08 10.19 17.98
CA PRO A 60 -11.40 8.83 17.57
C PRO A 60 -11.21 7.82 18.71
N ARG A 61 -12.13 6.85 18.83
CA ARG A 61 -12.01 5.69 19.74
C ARG A 61 -11.10 4.59 19.18
N GLY A 62 -10.80 4.65 17.91
CA GLY A 62 -9.95 3.74 17.18
C GLY A 62 -9.63 4.32 15.80
N VAL A 63 -8.60 3.83 15.17
CA VAL A 63 -8.22 4.17 13.80
C VAL A 63 -8.02 2.89 12.98
N VAL A 64 -8.50 2.89 11.75
CA VAL A 64 -8.38 1.77 10.80
C VAL A 64 -7.57 2.20 9.60
N LEU A 65 -6.44 1.53 9.35
CA LEU A 65 -5.78 1.54 8.05
C LEU A 65 -6.54 0.62 7.10
N ALA A 66 -7.04 1.13 5.98
CA ALA A 66 -7.79 0.33 5.00
C ALA A 66 -7.02 0.19 3.69
N LEU A 67 -6.70 -1.05 3.30
CA LEU A 67 -5.98 -1.40 2.07
C LEU A 67 -6.91 -2.06 1.06
N HIS A 68 -7.02 -1.46 -0.11
CA HIS A 68 -7.90 -1.89 -1.21
C HIS A 68 -7.40 -3.12 -1.96
N GLY A 69 -8.29 -3.75 -2.73
CA GLY A 69 -8.00 -4.88 -3.61
C GLY A 69 -7.23 -4.50 -4.88
N PHE A 70 -6.87 -5.50 -5.67
CA PHE A 70 -6.20 -5.32 -6.96
C PHE A 70 -7.11 -4.58 -7.94
N ASN A 71 -6.54 -3.65 -8.71
CA ASN A 71 -7.24 -2.76 -9.65
C ASN A 71 -8.27 -1.81 -9.03
N ASP A 72 -8.26 -1.67 -7.70
CA ASP A 72 -9.07 -0.71 -6.99
C ASP A 72 -8.22 0.45 -6.45
N TYR A 73 -8.76 1.32 -5.61
CA TYR A 73 -8.07 2.44 -4.97
C TYR A 73 -8.83 2.85 -3.69
N SER A 74 -8.36 3.84 -2.98
CA SER A 74 -8.91 4.27 -1.68
C SER A 74 -10.41 4.57 -1.67
N ASP A 75 -11.02 4.84 -2.83
CA ASP A 75 -12.47 5.09 -2.96
C ASP A 75 -13.35 3.85 -2.68
N ALA A 76 -12.79 2.64 -2.73
CA ALA A 76 -13.47 1.41 -2.32
C ALA A 76 -14.10 1.52 -0.92
N PHE A 77 -13.52 2.38 -0.07
CA PHE A 77 -13.98 2.59 1.29
C PHE A 77 -14.92 3.79 1.46
N SER A 78 -15.41 4.41 0.36
CA SER A 78 -16.29 5.60 0.40
C SER A 78 -17.66 5.36 1.07
N GLY A 79 -18.12 4.12 1.14
CA GLY A 79 -19.29 3.74 1.94
C GLY A 79 -18.93 3.40 3.39
N PHE A 80 -17.85 2.64 3.59
CA PHE A 80 -17.39 2.17 4.89
C PHE A 80 -16.83 3.31 5.76
N GLY A 81 -15.97 4.16 5.18
CA GLY A 81 -15.27 5.22 5.90
C GLY A 81 -16.19 6.20 6.61
N PRO A 82 -17.18 6.82 5.93
CA PRO A 82 -18.13 7.73 6.57
C PRO A 82 -18.95 7.05 7.68
N TRP A 83 -19.36 5.80 7.47
CA TRP A 83 -20.11 5.05 8.48
C TRP A 83 -19.27 4.81 9.74
N MET A 84 -18.01 4.45 9.60
CA MET A 84 -17.08 4.27 10.72
C MET A 84 -16.85 5.59 11.46
N ALA A 85 -16.65 6.70 10.72
CA ALA A 85 -16.47 8.02 11.33
C ALA A 85 -17.67 8.46 12.14
N GLN A 86 -18.91 8.25 11.66
CA GLN A 86 -20.14 8.48 12.40
C GLN A 86 -20.22 7.64 13.69
N ASN A 87 -19.52 6.50 13.72
CA ASN A 87 -19.43 5.63 14.89
C ASN A 87 -18.15 5.85 15.73
N GLY A 88 -17.48 6.99 15.56
CA GLY A 88 -16.33 7.40 16.37
C GLY A 88 -15.01 6.70 16.03
N ILE A 89 -14.86 6.12 14.83
CA ILE A 89 -13.65 5.42 14.38
C ILE A 89 -13.13 6.12 13.13
N ALA A 90 -11.86 6.54 13.16
CA ALA A 90 -11.20 7.10 11.99
C ALA A 90 -10.86 6.00 10.97
N VAL A 91 -11.00 6.29 9.67
CA VAL A 91 -10.54 5.41 8.60
C VAL A 91 -9.56 6.17 7.72
N ILE A 92 -8.42 5.55 7.46
CA ILE A 92 -7.33 6.06 6.63
C ILE A 92 -7.12 5.07 5.50
N ALA A 93 -7.29 5.50 4.26
CA ALA A 93 -7.09 4.67 3.08
C ALA A 93 -6.27 5.41 2.04
N TYR A 94 -5.25 4.77 1.49
CA TYR A 94 -4.43 5.37 0.43
C TYR A 94 -4.47 4.56 -0.85
N ASP A 95 -4.25 5.21 -1.98
CA ASP A 95 -4.05 4.55 -3.25
C ASP A 95 -2.69 3.85 -3.22
N GLN A 96 -2.68 2.52 -3.17
CA GLN A 96 -1.44 1.75 -3.17
C GLN A 96 -0.64 2.01 -4.45
N ARG A 97 0.69 1.87 -4.40
CA ARG A 97 1.57 2.11 -5.56
C ARG A 97 1.08 1.37 -6.81
N GLY A 98 1.03 2.06 -7.93
CA GLY A 98 0.57 1.53 -9.21
C GLY A 98 -0.94 1.53 -9.40
N PHE A 99 -1.71 1.91 -8.39
CA PHE A 99 -3.18 1.94 -8.43
C PHE A 99 -3.74 3.35 -8.24
N GLY A 100 -5.02 3.51 -8.55
CA GLY A 100 -5.73 4.78 -8.37
C GLY A 100 -5.06 5.96 -9.06
N ALA A 101 -4.74 7.00 -8.28
CA ALA A 101 -3.98 8.17 -8.70
C ALA A 101 -2.54 8.17 -8.15
N ALA A 102 -2.06 7.03 -7.61
CA ALA A 102 -0.67 6.87 -7.19
C ALA A 102 0.29 7.03 -8.38
N PRO A 103 1.54 7.49 -8.13
CA PRO A 103 2.57 7.55 -9.17
C PRO A 103 2.80 6.21 -9.85
N GLN A 104 3.27 6.25 -11.10
CA GLN A 104 3.61 5.07 -11.91
C GLN A 104 2.44 4.07 -12.03
N LYS A 105 1.21 4.60 -12.20
CA LYS A 105 -0.01 3.81 -12.37
C LYS A 105 0.15 2.74 -13.44
N GLY A 106 -0.29 1.51 -13.11
CA GLY A 106 -0.22 0.34 -13.99
C GLY A 106 1.12 -0.40 -13.96
N LEU A 107 2.12 0.10 -13.24
CA LEU A 107 3.36 -0.64 -12.99
C LEU A 107 3.28 -1.35 -11.64
N TRP A 108 3.57 -2.65 -11.63
CA TRP A 108 3.60 -3.44 -10.42
C TRP A 108 4.84 -3.11 -9.57
N PRO A 109 4.71 -2.68 -8.31
CA PRO A 109 5.85 -2.30 -7.49
C PRO A 109 6.57 -3.49 -6.84
N GLY A 110 5.95 -4.66 -6.87
CA GLY A 110 6.36 -5.83 -6.10
C GLY A 110 5.66 -5.89 -4.73
N HIS A 111 5.50 -7.12 -4.23
CA HIS A 111 4.81 -7.35 -2.94
C HIS A 111 5.61 -6.81 -1.75
N ASP A 112 6.94 -6.84 -1.84
CA ASP A 112 7.82 -6.35 -0.76
C ASP A 112 7.65 -4.84 -0.54
N LEU A 113 7.65 -4.05 -1.61
CA LEU A 113 7.49 -2.60 -1.51
C LEU A 113 6.10 -2.21 -1.03
N LEU A 114 5.06 -2.93 -1.46
CA LEU A 114 3.70 -2.73 -0.93
C LEU A 114 3.60 -3.07 0.57
N ALA A 115 4.29 -4.13 1.00
CA ALA A 115 4.34 -4.51 2.42
C ALA A 115 5.13 -3.49 3.26
N ASP A 116 6.22 -2.95 2.75
CA ASP A 116 6.98 -1.87 3.40
C ASP A 116 6.13 -0.61 3.53
N ASP A 117 5.41 -0.21 2.46
CA ASP A 117 4.47 0.92 2.52
C ASP A 117 3.37 0.71 3.58
N ALA A 118 2.84 -0.50 3.70
CA ALA A 118 1.83 -0.80 4.71
C ALA A 118 2.40 -0.67 6.14
N ARG A 119 3.62 -1.12 6.38
CA ARG A 119 4.31 -0.97 7.67
C ARG A 119 4.61 0.48 8.01
N ASP A 120 5.08 1.23 7.03
CA ASP A 120 5.31 2.67 7.16
C ASP A 120 4.00 3.42 7.44
N ALA A 121 2.89 3.01 6.82
CA ALA A 121 1.57 3.60 7.07
C ALA A 121 1.10 3.35 8.51
N VAL A 122 1.36 2.17 9.08
CA VAL A 122 1.08 1.88 10.50
C VAL A 122 1.87 2.83 11.40
N THR A 123 3.16 3.04 11.11
CA THR A 123 4.00 4.00 11.83
C THR A 123 3.45 5.43 11.74
N ALA A 124 3.08 5.86 10.54
CA ALA A 124 2.51 7.19 10.31
C ALA A 124 1.17 7.40 11.04
N ILE A 125 0.35 6.34 11.15
CA ILE A 125 -0.90 6.36 11.91
C ILE A 125 -0.63 6.46 13.42
N ALA A 126 0.32 5.69 13.95
CA ALA A 126 0.69 5.77 15.37
C ALA A 126 1.17 7.17 15.77
N ASP A 127 1.91 7.84 14.89
CA ASP A 127 2.35 9.23 15.09
C ASP A 127 1.18 10.24 15.02
N ALA A 128 0.24 10.03 14.10
CA ALA A 128 -0.89 10.93 13.91
C ALA A 128 -2.00 10.75 14.96
N TYR A 129 -2.10 9.56 15.56
CA TYR A 129 -3.14 9.19 16.54
C TYR A 129 -2.54 8.56 17.81
N PRO A 130 -1.68 9.27 18.56
CA PRO A 130 -0.97 8.70 19.70
C PRO A 130 -1.95 8.22 20.79
N GLY A 131 -1.79 6.97 21.20
CA GLY A 131 -2.60 6.34 22.25
C GLY A 131 -4.01 5.93 21.82
N VAL A 132 -4.35 6.07 20.54
CA VAL A 132 -5.61 5.58 19.97
C VAL A 132 -5.40 4.15 19.46
N PRO A 133 -6.25 3.17 19.83
CA PRO A 133 -6.17 1.81 19.30
C PRO A 133 -6.16 1.79 17.78
N ALA A 134 -5.19 1.07 17.18
CA ALA A 134 -4.98 1.02 15.75
C ALA A 134 -5.26 -0.37 15.17
N PHE A 135 -6.01 -0.41 14.09
CA PHE A 135 -6.39 -1.63 13.39
C PHE A 135 -6.05 -1.51 11.91
N ALA A 136 -5.94 -2.64 11.22
CA ALA A 136 -5.89 -2.66 9.78
C ALA A 136 -7.01 -3.52 9.18
N LEU A 137 -7.53 -3.09 8.03
CA LEU A 137 -8.47 -3.85 7.21
C LEU A 137 -7.88 -4.00 5.82
N GLY A 138 -7.77 -5.23 5.32
CA GLY A 138 -7.28 -5.51 3.98
C GLY A 138 -8.27 -6.33 3.19
N GLU A 139 -8.67 -5.83 2.02
CA GLU A 139 -9.50 -6.54 1.08
C GLU A 139 -8.64 -7.17 -0.01
N SER A 140 -8.88 -8.46 -0.33
CA SER A 140 -8.23 -9.19 -1.41
C SER A 140 -6.69 -9.01 -1.39
N MET A 141 -6.11 -8.30 -2.36
CA MET A 141 -4.68 -7.95 -2.40
C MET A 141 -4.25 -7.20 -1.13
N GLY A 142 -5.03 -6.24 -0.64
CA GLY A 142 -4.74 -5.50 0.59
C GLY A 142 -4.59 -6.42 1.79
N GLY A 143 -5.41 -7.47 1.87
CA GLY A 143 -5.29 -8.51 2.89
C GLY A 143 -4.00 -9.32 2.77
N ALA A 144 -3.62 -9.71 1.56
CA ALA A 144 -2.35 -10.41 1.31
C ALA A 144 -1.13 -9.54 1.67
N ILE A 145 -1.19 -8.23 1.37
CA ILE A 145 -0.13 -7.28 1.71
C ILE A 145 -0.01 -7.12 3.24
N LEU A 146 -1.12 -7.00 3.99
CA LEU A 146 -1.08 -6.95 5.45
C LEU A 146 -0.47 -8.22 6.05
N LEU A 147 -0.81 -9.39 5.53
CA LEU A 147 -0.20 -10.65 5.97
C LEU A 147 1.30 -10.69 5.69
N THR A 148 1.72 -10.29 4.48
CA THR A 148 3.14 -10.21 4.11
C THR A 148 3.90 -9.22 5.01
N ALA A 149 3.32 -8.05 5.26
CA ALA A 149 3.90 -7.03 6.12
C ALA A 149 4.08 -7.53 7.56
N ASN A 150 3.08 -8.22 8.10
CA ASN A 150 3.09 -8.76 9.47
C ASN A 150 4.04 -9.97 9.61
N ASP A 151 4.17 -10.81 8.58
CA ASP A 151 5.11 -11.94 8.56
C ASP A 151 6.57 -11.48 8.59
N ARG A 152 6.89 -10.40 7.88
CA ARG A 152 8.24 -9.82 7.84
C ARG A 152 8.65 -9.17 9.16
N ALA A 153 7.74 -8.51 9.83
CA ALA A 153 7.85 -8.08 11.23
C ALA A 153 6.46 -7.73 11.75
N THR A 154 6.16 -8.15 12.96
CA THR A 154 4.87 -7.86 13.61
C THR A 154 4.51 -6.39 13.50
N LEU A 155 3.32 -6.11 12.98
CA LEU A 155 2.75 -4.77 12.93
C LEU A 155 2.28 -4.34 14.33
N ASP A 156 2.56 -3.10 14.69
CA ASP A 156 2.08 -2.51 15.95
C ASP A 156 0.60 -2.10 15.80
N LEU A 157 -0.27 -3.10 15.85
CA LEU A 157 -1.72 -2.99 15.68
C LEU A 157 -2.45 -3.83 16.73
N ASP A 158 -3.59 -3.34 17.19
CA ASP A 158 -4.49 -4.07 18.08
C ASP A 158 -5.26 -5.21 17.38
N GLY A 159 -5.32 -5.18 16.04
CA GLY A 159 -5.92 -6.24 15.24
C GLY A 159 -5.90 -6.01 13.74
N ILE A 160 -6.06 -7.11 13.00
CA ILE A 160 -6.14 -7.10 11.53
C ILE A 160 -7.43 -7.79 11.11
N VAL A 161 -8.20 -7.12 10.25
CA VAL A 161 -9.41 -7.65 9.60
C VAL A 161 -9.07 -7.99 8.16
N LEU A 162 -9.33 -9.23 7.77
CA LEU A 162 -9.09 -9.71 6.41
C LEU A 162 -10.43 -9.99 5.72
N VAL A 163 -10.64 -9.34 4.58
CA VAL A 163 -11.82 -9.51 3.73
C VAL A 163 -11.40 -10.22 2.45
N ALA A 164 -11.76 -11.50 2.33
CA ALA A 164 -11.42 -12.35 1.18
C ALA A 164 -9.95 -12.18 0.72
N PRO A 165 -8.94 -12.34 1.61
CA PRO A 165 -7.55 -12.07 1.30
C PRO A 165 -7.06 -12.92 0.14
N ALA A 166 -6.27 -12.33 -0.76
CA ALA A 166 -5.70 -13.02 -1.92
C ALA A 166 -4.50 -13.89 -1.51
N VAL A 167 -4.78 -14.98 -0.82
CA VAL A 167 -3.79 -15.96 -0.37
C VAL A 167 -4.16 -17.34 -0.90
N TRP A 168 -3.15 -18.06 -1.38
CA TRP A 168 -3.31 -19.43 -1.88
C TRP A 168 -2.40 -20.38 -1.09
N GLY A 169 -2.92 -21.56 -0.78
CA GLY A 169 -2.13 -22.62 -0.21
C GLY A 169 -1.12 -23.18 -1.23
N ARG A 170 -0.11 -23.92 -0.74
CA ARG A 170 0.90 -24.56 -1.61
C ARG A 170 0.31 -25.66 -2.51
N ASP A 171 -0.87 -26.17 -2.18
CA ASP A 171 -1.51 -27.31 -2.83
C ASP A 171 -2.70 -26.93 -3.73
N THR A 172 -2.78 -25.66 -4.17
CA THR A 172 -3.82 -25.15 -5.10
C THR A 172 -3.26 -24.75 -6.44
#